data_87ec4fee998217564be4771fd32e960a
#
_entry.id   87ec4fee998217564be4771fd32e960a
#
_cell.length_a   1.000
_cell.length_b   1.000
_cell.length_c   1.000
_cell.angle_alpha   90.00
_cell.angle_beta   90.00
_cell.angle_gamma   90.00
#
_symmetry.space_group_name_H-M   'P 1'
#
loop_
_entity.id
_entity.type
_entity.pdbx_description
1 polymer ?
#
loop_
_entity_poly.entity_id
_entity_poly.type
_entity_poly.pdbx_seq_one_letter_code
_entity_poly.pdbx_strand_id
1 'polypeptide(L)'
;PLARRAGQVVAVEGDAALVRRARGNAERNGIPNVEFHVADLFKDVAGLPWTRRPYDSVLLDPPRAGAREILPVVAGSGARRVVYISCHSGSLARDAGLLVREHGFRLTAAGVMDMFPHTTHVEAMAVFDR
;
A
#
# COMPACT_ATOMS: atom_id res chain seq x y z
N PRO A 1 -10.68 -4.92 -7.66
CA PRO A 1 -9.89 -5.70 -8.63
C PRO A 1 -8.98 -6.73 -7.99
N LEU A 2 -8.15 -6.35 -6.99
CA LEU A 2 -7.18 -7.25 -6.36
C LEU A 2 -7.83 -8.48 -5.74
N ALA A 3 -8.91 -8.32 -5.00
CA ALA A 3 -9.62 -9.39 -4.32
C ALA A 3 -10.16 -10.49 -5.25
N ARG A 4 -10.36 -10.17 -6.53
CA ARG A 4 -10.76 -11.17 -7.55
C ARG A 4 -9.60 -12.09 -7.95
N ARG A 5 -8.36 -11.77 -7.58
CA ARG A 5 -7.13 -12.52 -7.93
C ARG A 5 -6.33 -12.95 -6.71
N ALA A 6 -6.74 -12.54 -5.52
CA ALA A 6 -6.12 -12.91 -4.25
C ALA A 6 -7.04 -13.85 -3.46
N GLY A 7 -6.47 -14.73 -2.67
CA GLY A 7 -7.24 -15.58 -1.74
C GLY A 7 -7.90 -14.74 -0.65
N GLN A 8 -7.18 -13.78 -0.09
CA GLN A 8 -7.66 -12.83 0.90
C GLN A 8 -6.98 -11.47 0.71
N VAL A 9 -7.68 -10.39 1.00
CA VAL A 9 -7.14 -9.04 1.02
C VAL A 9 -7.43 -8.40 2.38
N VAL A 10 -6.43 -7.77 2.96
CA VAL A 10 -6.59 -6.85 4.09
C VAL A 10 -6.42 -5.44 3.55
N ALA A 11 -7.41 -4.60 3.73
CA ALA A 11 -7.43 -3.22 3.27
C ALA A 11 -7.48 -2.27 4.46
N VAL A 12 -6.56 -1.32 4.50
CA VAL A 12 -6.42 -0.34 5.59
C VAL A 12 -6.51 1.06 5.03
N GLU A 13 -7.34 1.89 5.62
CA GLU A 13 -7.58 3.29 5.22
C GLU A 13 -7.83 4.13 6.48
N GLY A 14 -7.31 5.36 6.51
CA GLY A 14 -7.46 6.28 7.64
C GLY A 14 -8.85 6.87 7.78
N ASP A 15 -9.58 7.03 6.69
CA ASP A 15 -10.93 7.61 6.67
C ASP A 15 -12.01 6.55 6.83
N ALA A 16 -12.72 6.59 7.96
CA ALA A 16 -13.81 5.68 8.25
C ALA A 16 -14.97 5.75 7.23
N ALA A 17 -15.22 6.91 6.61
CA ALA A 17 -16.27 7.03 5.60
C ALA A 17 -15.86 6.33 4.29
N LEU A 18 -14.58 6.43 3.91
CA LEU A 18 -14.03 5.69 2.78
C LEU A 18 -14.05 4.18 3.01
N VAL A 19 -13.72 3.73 4.22
CA VAL A 19 -13.81 2.31 4.60
C VAL A 19 -15.25 1.80 4.49
N ARG A 20 -16.24 2.55 5.02
CA ARG A 20 -17.65 2.16 4.87
C ARG A 20 -18.08 2.05 3.41
N ARG A 21 -17.66 3.01 2.58
CA ARG A 21 -17.94 3.01 1.14
C ARG A 21 -17.28 1.84 0.43
N ALA A 22 -16.03 1.53 0.77
CA ALA A 22 -15.31 0.39 0.21
C ALA A 22 -15.98 -0.95 0.57
N ARG A 23 -16.43 -1.10 1.81
CA ARG A 23 -17.20 -2.28 2.27
C ARG A 23 -18.50 -2.45 1.48
N GLY A 24 -19.31 -1.40 1.36
CA GLY A 24 -20.51 -1.45 0.55
C GLY A 24 -20.25 -1.70 -0.93
N ASN A 25 -19.11 -1.23 -1.46
CA ASN A 25 -18.69 -1.56 -2.82
C ASN A 25 -18.34 -3.05 -2.97
N ALA A 26 -17.63 -3.63 -2.00
CA ALA A 26 -17.31 -5.05 -2.00
C ALA A 26 -18.59 -5.91 -1.96
N GLU A 27 -19.52 -5.58 -1.08
CA GLU A 27 -20.81 -6.26 -0.96
C GLU A 27 -21.61 -6.23 -2.28
N ARG A 28 -21.79 -5.02 -2.87
CA ARG A 28 -22.50 -4.87 -4.17
C ARG A 28 -21.85 -5.63 -5.31
N ASN A 29 -20.55 -5.86 -5.26
CA ASN A 29 -19.81 -6.57 -6.29
C ASN A 29 -19.60 -8.05 -5.98
N GLY A 30 -20.20 -8.59 -4.91
CA GLY A 30 -20.05 -9.98 -4.51
C GLY A 30 -18.61 -10.36 -4.16
N ILE A 31 -17.86 -9.47 -3.50
CA ILE A 31 -16.47 -9.68 -3.09
C ILE A 31 -16.43 -9.99 -1.59
N PRO A 32 -16.34 -11.27 -1.18
CA PRO A 32 -16.44 -11.67 0.23
C PRO A 32 -15.09 -11.70 0.95
N ASN A 33 -13.97 -11.66 0.23
CA ASN A 33 -12.64 -11.96 0.72
C ASN A 33 -11.79 -10.72 1.03
N VAL A 34 -12.42 -9.62 1.44
CA VAL A 34 -11.73 -8.39 1.88
C VAL A 34 -12.08 -8.08 3.33
N GLU A 35 -11.06 -7.97 4.15
CA GLU A 35 -11.15 -7.47 5.51
C GLU A 35 -10.75 -5.99 5.52
N PHE A 36 -11.62 -5.12 6.07
CA PHE A 36 -11.41 -3.67 6.07
C PHE A 36 -11.12 -3.15 7.47
N HIS A 37 -10.06 -2.35 7.59
CA HIS A 37 -9.67 -1.68 8.84
C HIS A 37 -9.62 -0.17 8.66
N VAL A 38 -9.98 0.55 9.72
CA VAL A 38 -9.74 1.99 9.84
C VAL A 38 -8.49 2.16 10.69
N ALA A 39 -7.42 2.70 10.13
CA ALA A 39 -6.21 3.02 10.87
C ALA A 39 -5.42 4.14 10.20
N ASP A 40 -4.93 5.07 11.00
CA ASP A 40 -3.99 6.10 10.58
C ASP A 40 -2.58 5.50 10.57
N LEU A 41 -2.05 5.26 9.38
CA LEU A 41 -0.74 4.62 9.17
C LEU A 41 0.45 5.54 9.48
N PHE A 42 0.22 6.80 9.82
CA PHE A 42 1.24 7.71 10.37
C PHE A 42 1.44 7.53 11.88
N LYS A 43 0.59 6.74 12.53
CA LYS A 43 0.69 6.41 13.95
C LYS A 43 1.26 5.03 14.15
N ASP A 44 1.63 4.72 15.39
CA ASP A 44 2.05 3.37 15.75
C ASP A 44 0.86 2.40 15.60
N VAL A 45 1.00 1.47 14.68
CA VAL A 45 0.02 0.40 14.39
C VAL A 45 0.57 -1.00 14.70
N ALA A 46 1.79 -1.13 15.21
CA ALA A 46 2.48 -2.41 15.41
C ALA A 46 1.72 -3.40 16.31
N GLY A 47 0.82 -2.93 17.17
CA GLY A 47 0.00 -3.75 18.04
C GLY A 47 -1.30 -4.28 17.43
N LEU A 48 -1.70 -3.80 16.26
CA LEU A 48 -2.99 -4.15 15.67
C LEU A 48 -2.99 -5.58 15.10
N PRO A 49 -4.11 -6.31 15.18
CA PRO A 49 -4.16 -7.73 14.79
C PRO A 49 -3.70 -7.99 13.34
N TRP A 50 -4.04 -7.11 12.41
CA TRP A 50 -3.67 -7.25 11.00
C TRP A 50 -2.17 -7.05 10.76
N THR A 51 -1.43 -6.33 11.60
CA THR A 51 0.03 -6.14 11.44
C THR A 51 0.85 -7.38 11.82
N ARG A 52 0.24 -8.33 12.53
CA ARG A 52 0.89 -9.57 12.98
C ARG A 52 0.68 -10.75 12.01
N ARG A 53 -0.04 -10.53 10.92
CA ARG A 53 -0.34 -11.56 9.92
C ARG A 53 0.73 -11.58 8.84
N PRO A 54 1.07 -12.76 8.28
CA PRO A 54 1.92 -12.83 7.11
C PRO A 54 1.15 -12.38 5.85
N TYR A 55 1.86 -11.74 4.95
CA TYR A 55 1.35 -11.34 3.64
C TYR A 55 2.30 -11.77 2.54
N ASP A 56 1.79 -12.21 1.39
CA ASP A 56 2.60 -12.53 0.23
C ASP A 56 3.07 -11.26 -0.50
N SER A 57 2.19 -10.27 -0.56
CA SER A 57 2.44 -9.00 -1.25
C SER A 57 1.73 -7.84 -0.56
N VAL A 58 2.31 -6.67 -0.64
CA VAL A 58 1.73 -5.42 -0.13
C VAL A 58 1.62 -4.39 -1.25
N LEU A 59 0.49 -3.73 -1.35
CA LEU A 59 0.28 -2.55 -2.17
C LEU A 59 0.22 -1.32 -1.26
N LEU A 60 1.04 -0.33 -1.55
CA LEU A 60 1.04 0.99 -0.91
C LEU A 60 0.57 2.04 -1.91
N ASP A 61 -0.38 2.86 -1.50
CA ASP A 61 -0.85 4.04 -2.25
C ASP A 61 -1.07 5.18 -1.24
N PRO A 62 0.01 5.70 -0.64
CA PRO A 62 -0.06 6.68 0.44
C PRO A 62 -0.31 8.09 -0.10
N PRO A 63 -0.68 9.04 0.78
CA PRO A 63 -0.72 10.45 0.44
C PRO A 63 0.69 10.99 0.09
N ARG A 64 0.76 12.27 -0.32
CA ARG A 64 2.02 12.94 -0.74
C ARG A 64 3.17 12.84 0.26
N ALA A 65 2.87 12.68 1.56
CA ALA A 65 3.88 12.51 2.60
C ALA A 65 4.64 11.17 2.51
N GLY A 66 4.09 10.18 1.81
CA GLY A 66 4.65 8.84 1.69
C GLY A 66 4.16 7.88 2.77
N ALA A 67 4.86 6.78 2.94
CA ALA A 67 4.48 5.66 3.81
C ALA A 67 5.59 5.25 4.80
N ARG A 68 6.51 6.14 5.12
CA ARG A 68 7.71 5.84 5.92
C ARG A 68 7.40 5.06 7.20
N GLU A 69 6.36 5.47 7.92
CA GLU A 69 6.03 4.96 9.24
C GLU A 69 5.57 3.50 9.21
N ILE A 70 4.94 3.08 8.10
CA ILE A 70 4.44 1.69 7.95
C ILE A 70 5.49 0.74 7.36
N LEU A 71 6.60 1.22 6.80
CA LEU A 71 7.60 0.37 6.14
C LEU A 71 8.18 -0.73 7.05
N PRO A 72 8.48 -0.49 8.34
CA PRO A 72 8.93 -1.57 9.24
C PRO A 72 7.90 -2.68 9.39
N VAL A 73 6.61 -2.36 9.47
CA VAL A 73 5.52 -3.33 9.55
C VAL A 73 5.42 -4.12 8.24
N VAL A 74 5.49 -3.43 7.10
CA VAL A 74 5.52 -4.07 5.77
C VAL A 74 6.70 -5.04 5.66
N ALA A 75 7.87 -4.62 6.07
CA ALA A 75 9.06 -5.47 6.06
C ALA A 75 8.94 -6.68 7.00
N GLY A 76 8.38 -6.49 8.19
CA GLY A 76 8.13 -7.56 9.16
C GLY A 76 7.03 -8.53 8.78
N SER A 77 6.17 -8.19 7.83
CA SER A 77 5.01 -9.01 7.44
C SER A 77 5.35 -10.29 6.65
N GLY A 78 6.60 -10.47 6.23
CA GLY A 78 7.00 -11.58 5.38
C GLY A 78 6.73 -11.38 3.89
N ALA A 79 6.15 -10.25 3.49
CA ALA A 79 5.84 -9.95 2.09
C ALA A 79 7.10 -10.01 1.22
N ARG A 80 7.02 -10.76 0.12
CA ARG A 80 8.11 -10.90 -0.85
C ARG A 80 8.05 -9.84 -1.93
N ARG A 81 6.91 -9.18 -2.09
CA ARG A 81 6.70 -8.11 -3.07
C ARG A 81 6.00 -6.92 -2.46
N VAL A 82 6.51 -5.74 -2.73
CA VAL A 82 5.84 -4.46 -2.45
C VAL A 82 5.63 -3.73 -3.77
N VAL A 83 4.40 -3.32 -4.04
CA VAL A 83 4.06 -2.38 -5.10
C VAL A 83 3.75 -1.05 -4.46
N TYR A 84 4.42 0.01 -4.88
CA TYR A 84 4.27 1.34 -4.34
C TYR A 84 3.79 2.29 -5.44
N ILE A 85 2.63 2.91 -5.25
CA ILE A 85 2.09 3.95 -6.12
C ILE A 85 2.24 5.28 -5.40
N SER A 86 2.59 6.35 -6.09
CA SER A 86 2.79 7.65 -5.48
C SER A 86 2.52 8.80 -6.44
N CYS A 87 1.75 9.77 -5.98
CA CYS A 87 1.59 11.06 -6.64
C CYS A 87 2.73 12.06 -6.34
N HIS A 88 3.79 11.64 -5.62
CA HIS A 88 4.92 12.49 -5.26
C HIS A 88 6.25 11.73 -5.32
N SER A 89 7.02 11.97 -6.36
CA SER A 89 8.29 11.26 -6.63
C SER A 89 9.33 11.40 -5.51
N GLY A 90 9.37 12.54 -4.80
CA GLY A 90 10.31 12.77 -3.69
C GLY A 90 10.06 11.84 -2.50
N SER A 91 8.81 11.66 -2.08
CA SER A 91 8.47 10.70 -1.01
C SER A 91 8.69 9.26 -1.46
N LEU A 92 8.35 8.92 -2.72
CA LEU A 92 8.64 7.60 -3.27
C LEU A 92 10.15 7.32 -3.26
N ALA A 93 11.00 8.25 -3.69
CA ALA A 93 12.44 8.07 -3.70
C ALA A 93 13.02 7.86 -2.29
N ARG A 94 12.53 8.63 -1.30
CA ARG A 94 12.90 8.45 0.11
C ARG A 94 12.52 7.06 0.62
N ASP A 95 11.27 6.67 0.43
CA ASP A 95 10.73 5.41 0.94
C ASP A 95 11.33 4.20 0.21
N ALA A 96 11.59 4.31 -1.10
CA ALA A 96 12.33 3.32 -1.87
C ALA A 96 13.75 3.12 -1.31
N GLY A 97 14.42 4.22 -0.93
CA GLY A 97 15.71 4.16 -0.27
C GLY A 97 15.68 3.38 1.04
N LEU A 98 14.63 3.56 1.85
CA LEU A 98 14.44 2.81 3.10
C LEU A 98 14.17 1.32 2.82
N LEU A 99 13.25 1.01 1.91
CA LEU A 99 12.95 -0.38 1.52
C LEU A 99 14.21 -1.13 1.06
N VAL A 100 15.05 -0.48 0.26
CA VAL A 100 16.27 -1.12 -0.27
C VAL A 100 17.38 -1.21 0.77
N ARG A 101 17.70 -0.11 1.46
CA ARG A 101 18.88 -0.06 2.34
C ARG A 101 18.64 -0.67 3.72
N GLU A 102 17.40 -0.58 4.25
CA GLU A 102 17.12 -0.95 5.62
C GLU A 102 16.25 -2.20 5.72
N HIS A 103 15.45 -2.49 4.70
CA HIS A 103 14.46 -3.56 4.74
C HIS A 103 14.72 -4.74 3.79
N GLY A 104 15.85 -4.72 3.08
CA GLY A 104 16.32 -5.86 2.29
C GLY A 104 15.54 -6.13 0.99
N PHE A 105 14.77 -5.15 0.52
CA PHE A 105 14.10 -5.23 -0.80
C PHE A 105 15.04 -4.78 -1.91
N ARG A 106 14.76 -5.20 -3.13
CA ARG A 106 15.41 -4.73 -4.37
C ARG A 106 14.37 -4.05 -5.24
N LEU A 107 14.66 -2.87 -5.76
CA LEU A 107 13.84 -2.23 -6.79
C LEU A 107 13.97 -3.04 -8.09
N THR A 108 12.88 -3.64 -8.55
CA THR A 108 12.86 -4.51 -9.74
C THR A 108 12.19 -3.88 -10.94
N ALA A 109 11.28 -2.92 -10.73
CA ALA A 109 10.68 -2.13 -11.79
C ALA A 109 10.26 -0.76 -11.26
N ALA A 110 10.30 0.23 -12.15
CA ALA A 110 9.73 1.55 -11.89
C ALA A 110 9.16 2.12 -13.18
N GLY A 111 8.13 2.92 -13.06
CA GLY A 111 7.50 3.59 -14.19
C GLY A 111 6.71 4.81 -13.75
N VAL A 112 6.27 5.57 -14.75
CA VAL A 112 5.50 6.79 -14.56
C VAL A 112 4.21 6.67 -15.37
N MET A 113 3.11 7.16 -14.78
CA MET A 113 1.80 7.22 -15.42
C MET A 113 1.35 8.67 -15.47
N ASP A 114 1.16 9.22 -16.65
CA ASP A 114 0.56 10.53 -16.86
C ASP A 114 -0.95 10.36 -17.05
N MET A 115 -1.69 10.45 -15.94
CA MET A 115 -3.14 10.24 -15.89
C MET A 115 -3.94 11.54 -15.70
N PHE A 116 -3.26 12.66 -15.52
CA PHE A 116 -3.90 13.95 -15.23
C PHE A 116 -3.54 14.99 -16.30
N PRO A 117 -4.14 14.91 -17.50
CA PRO A 117 -3.83 15.81 -18.62
C PRO A 117 -4.03 17.26 -18.21
N HIS A 118 -3.17 18.14 -18.73
CA HIS A 118 -3.14 19.58 -18.44
C HIS A 118 -2.80 19.97 -17.00
N THR A 119 -2.21 19.05 -16.23
CA THR A 119 -1.69 19.33 -14.87
C THR A 119 -0.20 18.94 -14.79
N THR A 120 0.44 19.36 -13.70
CA THR A 120 1.82 18.92 -13.37
C THR A 120 1.86 17.62 -12.55
N HIS A 121 0.72 16.99 -12.35
CA HIS A 121 0.61 15.76 -11.55
C HIS A 121 0.93 14.54 -12.39
N VAL A 122 1.87 13.75 -11.91
CA VAL A 122 2.28 12.48 -12.49
C VAL A 122 2.25 11.44 -11.38
N GLU A 123 1.71 10.27 -11.68
CA GLU A 123 1.80 9.11 -10.79
C GLU A 123 3.06 8.30 -11.12
N ALA A 124 3.79 7.92 -10.09
CA ALA A 124 4.90 6.99 -10.22
C ALA A 124 4.54 5.66 -9.56
N MET A 125 5.03 4.57 -10.15
CA MET A 125 4.88 3.23 -9.58
C MET A 125 6.24 2.56 -9.49
N ALA A 126 6.48 1.86 -8.38
CA ALA A 126 7.68 1.07 -8.17
C ALA A 126 7.33 -0.31 -7.64
N VAL A 127 8.09 -1.32 -8.05
CA VAL A 127 7.96 -2.70 -7.60
C VAL A 127 9.26 -3.09 -6.92
N PHE A 128 9.12 -3.64 -5.73
CA PHE A 128 10.23 -4.12 -4.92
C PHE A 128 10.02 -5.61 -4.62
N ASP A 129 11.07 -6.41 -4.77
CA ASP A 129 11.08 -7.84 -4.48
C ASP A 129 12.22 -8.19 -3.51
N ARG A 130 12.04 -9.27 -2.74
CA ARG A 130 13.10 -9.85 -1.90
C ARG A 130 13.01 -11.37 -1.87
#